data_8a68053b230a14edcf539b1eac39b306
#
_entry.id   8a68053b230a14edcf539b1eac39b306
#
_cell.length_a   1.000
_cell.length_b   1.000
_cell.length_c   1.000
_cell.angle_alpha   90.00
_cell.angle_beta   90.00
_cell.angle_gamma   90.00
#
_symmetry.space_group_name_H-M   'P 1'
#
loop_
_entity.id
_entity.type
_entity.pdbx_description
1 polymer ?
#
loop_
_entity_poly.entity_id
_entity_poly.type
_entity_poly.pdbx_seq_one_letter_code
_entity_poly.pdbx_strand_id
1 'polypeptide(L)'
;MTAETDAKLIEEGRKLFAGEWKFVWASPSIETLPPMGSVEVAFAGRSNVGKSSLINALTGRNALARTSHTPGRTQELIFFDGPDNAGLRLVDMPGYGYASAPKTQVASWTKLIHQFLLGRATLARVYVLIDARHGVKDVDQDVLKTLDKSAVSYQVVLTKADQVKTAELEKNIEQTTAALAKHPAAFPEVLVTSSRSGAGMPELRAAMVRLLHERA
;
A
#
# COMPACT_ATOMS: atom_id res chain seq x y z
N MET A 1 22.17 6.89 3.91
CA MET A 1 21.50 7.87 4.81
C MET A 1 22.09 7.75 6.19
N THR A 2 22.09 8.81 6.98
CA THR A 2 22.63 8.77 8.35
C THR A 2 21.53 8.36 9.33
N ALA A 3 21.88 7.72 10.44
CA ALA A 3 20.94 7.35 11.51
C ALA A 3 20.13 8.56 12.03
N GLU A 4 20.70 9.76 12.00
CA GLU A 4 20.05 11.01 12.38
C GLU A 4 18.92 11.39 11.40
N THR A 5 19.14 11.21 10.09
CA THR A 5 18.12 11.45 9.06
C THR A 5 16.94 10.48 9.23
N ASP A 6 17.20 9.22 9.53
CA ASP A 6 16.16 8.22 9.74
C ASP A 6 15.34 8.50 11.00
N ALA A 7 15.97 8.92 12.10
CA ALA A 7 15.26 9.30 13.33
C ALA A 7 14.35 10.52 13.11
N LYS A 8 14.78 11.50 12.32
CA LYS A 8 13.98 12.68 11.96
C LYS A 8 12.74 12.27 11.15
N LEU A 9 12.90 11.43 10.13
CA LEU A 9 11.78 10.94 9.30
C LEU A 9 10.78 10.12 10.11
N ILE A 10 11.24 9.31 11.06
CA ILE A 10 10.38 8.55 11.98
C ILE A 10 9.53 9.50 12.84
N GLU A 11 10.13 10.56 13.40
CA GLU A 11 9.39 11.51 14.23
C GLU A 11 8.43 12.37 13.41
N GLU A 12 8.80 12.79 12.21
CA GLU A 12 7.91 13.49 11.28
C GLU A 12 6.73 12.57 10.87
N GLY A 13 7.01 11.30 10.57
CA GLY A 13 5.98 10.30 10.28
C GLY A 13 5.04 10.08 11.46
N ARG A 14 5.57 10.00 12.67
CA ARG A 14 4.76 9.89 13.89
C ARG A 14 3.80 11.09 14.03
N LYS A 15 4.27 12.32 13.82
CA LYS A 15 3.45 13.54 13.90
C LYS A 15 2.40 13.59 12.81
N LEU A 16 2.77 13.32 11.57
CA LEU A 16 1.86 13.31 10.42
C LEU A 16 0.70 12.33 10.63
N PHE A 17 1.01 11.10 11.02
CA PHE A 17 0.02 10.04 11.17
C PHE A 17 -0.77 10.10 12.49
N ALA A 18 -0.32 10.88 13.48
CA ALA A 18 -1.08 11.20 14.69
C ALA A 18 -2.23 12.20 14.44
N GLY A 19 -2.20 12.92 13.32
CA GLY A 19 -3.24 13.87 12.96
C GLY A 19 -4.56 13.21 12.54
N GLU A 20 -5.52 14.04 12.15
CA GLU A 20 -6.85 13.56 11.77
C GLU A 20 -6.86 13.07 10.32
N TRP A 21 -7.08 11.78 10.12
CA TRP A 21 -7.30 11.16 8.80
C TRP A 21 -8.79 11.01 8.54
N LYS A 22 -9.24 11.38 7.34
CA LYS A 22 -10.66 11.39 6.97
C LYS A 22 -10.90 10.62 5.68
N PHE A 23 -11.97 9.82 5.64
CA PHE A 23 -12.51 9.36 4.37
C PHE A 23 -13.02 10.58 3.58
N VAL A 24 -12.63 10.68 2.31
CA VAL A 24 -13.04 11.79 1.45
C VAL A 24 -13.78 11.34 0.21
N TRP A 25 -13.46 10.16 -0.35
CA TRP A 25 -14.03 9.75 -1.62
C TRP A 25 -14.03 8.23 -1.82
N ALA A 26 -15.02 7.74 -2.56
CA ALA A 26 -15.06 6.38 -3.10
C ALA A 26 -15.33 6.45 -4.60
N SER A 27 -14.51 5.81 -5.40
CA SER A 27 -14.54 5.93 -6.85
C SER A 27 -14.67 4.56 -7.52
N PRO A 28 -15.83 4.22 -8.10
CA PRO A 28 -16.03 2.98 -8.85
C PRO A 28 -15.47 3.06 -10.28
N SER A 29 -15.13 4.24 -10.77
CA SER A 29 -14.65 4.47 -12.12
C SER A 29 -13.65 5.63 -12.22
N ILE A 30 -12.94 5.72 -13.33
CA ILE A 30 -11.95 6.80 -13.57
C ILE A 30 -12.61 8.18 -13.67
N GLU A 31 -13.83 8.24 -14.22
CA GLU A 31 -14.57 9.47 -14.42
C GLU A 31 -15.01 10.12 -13.09
N THR A 32 -15.06 9.31 -12.02
CA THR A 32 -15.48 9.74 -10.69
C THR A 32 -14.32 9.96 -9.73
N LEU A 33 -13.07 9.97 -10.20
CA LEU A 33 -11.91 10.21 -9.35
C LEU A 33 -11.93 11.62 -8.73
N PRO A 34 -11.49 11.78 -7.49
CA PRO A 34 -11.38 13.08 -6.86
C PRO A 34 -10.33 13.96 -7.58
N PRO A 35 -10.42 15.29 -7.47
CA PRO A 35 -9.41 16.19 -8.01
C PRO A 35 -8.00 15.81 -7.53
N MET A 36 -7.02 15.99 -8.42
CA MET A 36 -5.61 15.85 -8.08
C MET A 36 -5.18 17.04 -7.21
N GLY A 37 -4.28 16.83 -6.27
CA GLY A 37 -3.76 17.88 -5.39
C GLY A 37 -2.65 17.34 -4.50
N SER A 38 -2.99 16.54 -3.53
CA SER A 38 -2.02 15.90 -2.63
C SER A 38 -1.21 14.81 -3.32
N VAL A 39 -0.01 14.54 -2.81
CA VAL A 39 0.76 13.34 -3.16
C VAL A 39 -0.05 12.11 -2.74
N GLU A 40 -0.21 11.17 -3.64
CA GLU A 40 -0.98 9.96 -3.39
C GLU A 40 -0.06 8.75 -3.22
N VAL A 41 -0.35 7.94 -2.21
CA VAL A 41 0.23 6.61 -2.05
C VAL A 41 -0.91 5.60 -2.02
N ALA A 42 -0.78 4.54 -2.82
CA ALA A 42 -1.82 3.53 -2.93
C ALA A 42 -1.40 2.23 -2.24
N PHE A 43 -2.38 1.51 -1.72
CA PHE A 43 -2.19 0.19 -1.12
C PHE A 43 -2.85 -0.86 -2.00
N ALA A 44 -2.05 -1.79 -2.50
CA ALA A 44 -2.49 -2.95 -3.25
C ALA A 44 -2.17 -4.24 -2.47
N GLY A 45 -2.94 -5.28 -2.67
CA GLY A 45 -2.66 -6.56 -2.01
C GLY A 45 -3.78 -7.56 -2.23
N ARG A 46 -3.47 -8.83 -1.96
CA ARG A 46 -4.48 -9.89 -2.03
C ARG A 46 -5.57 -9.66 -0.99
N SER A 47 -6.71 -10.22 -1.26
CA SER A 47 -7.77 -10.28 -0.28
C SER A 47 -7.28 -10.91 1.03
N ASN A 48 -7.67 -10.33 2.15
CA ASN A 48 -7.29 -10.77 3.51
C ASN A 48 -5.77 -10.69 3.80
N VAL A 49 -4.98 -9.96 3.02
CA VAL A 49 -3.56 -9.69 3.27
C VAL A 49 -3.35 -8.80 4.50
N GLY A 50 -4.39 -8.11 4.96
CA GLY A 50 -4.34 -7.16 6.09
C GLY A 50 -4.32 -5.68 5.69
N LYS A 51 -4.73 -5.35 4.45
CA LYS A 51 -4.67 -3.99 3.90
C LYS A 51 -5.43 -2.96 4.74
N SER A 52 -6.70 -3.17 5.02
CA SER A 52 -7.50 -2.25 5.86
C SER A 52 -6.98 -2.19 7.31
N SER A 53 -6.48 -3.31 7.85
CA SER A 53 -5.85 -3.33 9.17
C SER A 53 -4.56 -2.50 9.19
N LEU A 54 -3.77 -2.54 8.11
CA LEU A 54 -2.56 -1.74 7.97
C LEU A 54 -2.88 -0.25 7.90
N ILE A 55 -3.85 0.15 7.06
CA ILE A 55 -4.29 1.54 6.94
C ILE A 55 -4.79 2.07 8.29
N ASN A 56 -5.58 1.28 9.01
CA ASN A 56 -6.06 1.64 10.35
C ASN A 56 -4.92 1.77 11.36
N ALA A 57 -3.94 0.86 11.35
CA ALA A 57 -2.77 0.92 12.22
C ALA A 57 -1.86 2.11 11.90
N LEU A 58 -1.66 2.42 10.61
CA LEU A 58 -0.90 3.59 10.18
C LEU A 58 -1.50 4.89 10.69
N THR A 59 -2.82 5.03 10.57
CA THR A 59 -3.54 6.26 10.91
C THR A 59 -3.94 6.34 12.38
N GLY A 60 -3.69 5.28 13.17
CA GLY A 60 -4.13 5.19 14.56
C GLY A 60 -5.65 5.20 14.71
N ARG A 61 -6.41 4.80 13.68
CA ARG A 61 -7.87 4.76 13.67
C ARG A 61 -8.37 3.31 13.64
N ASN A 62 -9.40 3.00 14.42
CA ASN A 62 -9.92 1.64 14.49
C ASN A 62 -10.86 1.26 13.33
N ALA A 63 -11.38 2.23 12.59
CA ALA A 63 -12.41 1.99 11.56
C ALA A 63 -12.36 2.98 10.38
N LEU A 64 -11.22 3.58 10.08
CA LEU A 64 -11.07 4.47 8.91
C LEU A 64 -11.25 3.65 7.62
N ALA A 65 -10.45 2.62 7.45
CA ALA A 65 -10.66 1.63 6.39
C ALA A 65 -11.52 0.48 6.93
N ARG A 66 -12.59 0.15 6.20
CA ARG A 66 -13.50 -0.92 6.61
C ARG A 66 -12.82 -2.28 6.46
N THR A 67 -12.67 -3.00 7.56
CA THR A 67 -12.27 -4.40 7.55
C THR A 67 -13.47 -5.26 7.14
N SER A 68 -13.52 -5.73 5.91
CA SER A 68 -14.57 -6.64 5.46
C SER A 68 -14.06 -8.08 5.49
N HIS A 69 -14.76 -8.96 6.16
CA HIS A 69 -14.53 -10.41 6.08
C HIS A 69 -15.22 -11.04 4.85
N THR A 70 -16.04 -10.26 4.13
CA THR A 70 -16.74 -10.74 2.94
C THR A 70 -15.91 -10.40 1.70
N PRO A 71 -15.39 -11.41 0.99
CA PRO A 71 -14.61 -11.22 -0.23
C PRO A 71 -15.42 -10.53 -1.34
N GLY A 72 -14.80 -9.65 -2.14
CA GLY A 72 -15.42 -9.04 -3.33
C GLY A 72 -16.27 -7.79 -3.08
N ARG A 73 -16.30 -7.25 -1.86
CA ARG A 73 -17.21 -6.14 -1.52
C ARG A 73 -16.68 -4.76 -1.92
N THR A 74 -15.37 -4.57 -1.97
CA THR A 74 -14.77 -3.28 -2.35
C THR A 74 -14.27 -3.34 -3.78
N GLN A 75 -14.99 -2.71 -4.70
CA GLN A 75 -14.65 -2.60 -6.11
C GLN A 75 -14.28 -1.16 -6.48
N GLU A 76 -14.11 -0.32 -5.48
CA GLU A 76 -13.88 1.10 -5.58
C GLU A 76 -12.48 1.44 -5.09
N LEU A 77 -11.91 2.50 -5.65
CA LEU A 77 -10.76 3.17 -5.07
C LEU A 77 -11.25 4.05 -3.93
N ILE A 78 -10.75 3.83 -2.72
CA ILE A 78 -11.15 4.58 -1.54
C ILE A 78 -10.02 5.55 -1.16
N PHE A 79 -10.37 6.81 -1.00
CA PHE A 79 -9.42 7.89 -0.73
C PHE A 79 -9.59 8.42 0.69
N PHE A 80 -8.45 8.60 1.35
CA PHE A 80 -8.36 9.18 2.69
C PHE A 80 -7.37 10.33 2.67
N ASP A 81 -7.81 11.53 3.07
CA ASP A 81 -6.91 12.66 3.23
C ASP A 81 -6.30 12.69 4.63
N GLY A 82 -5.04 13.07 4.67
CA GLY A 82 -4.31 13.33 5.90
C GLY A 82 -4.76 14.64 6.56
N PRO A 83 -4.11 15.01 7.68
CA PRO A 83 -4.36 16.26 8.36
C PRO A 83 -4.25 17.46 7.41
N ASP A 84 -4.91 18.56 7.74
CA ASP A 84 -4.88 19.79 6.93
C ASP A 84 -3.42 20.20 6.62
N ASN A 85 -3.17 20.52 5.35
CA ASN A 85 -1.86 20.86 4.81
C ASN A 85 -0.79 19.73 4.84
N ALA A 86 -1.15 18.50 5.15
CA ALA A 86 -0.20 17.38 5.13
C ALA A 86 0.30 17.04 3.71
N GLY A 87 -0.46 17.38 2.69
CA GLY A 87 -0.12 17.10 1.30
C GLY A 87 -0.08 15.61 0.94
N LEU A 88 -0.59 14.72 1.79
CA LEU A 88 -0.60 13.27 1.62
C LEU A 88 -2.03 12.72 1.58
N ARG A 89 -2.30 11.87 0.60
CA ARG A 89 -3.53 11.12 0.43
C ARG A 89 -3.23 9.62 0.37
N LEU A 90 -3.96 8.82 1.12
CA LEU A 90 -3.90 7.36 1.03
C LEU A 90 -5.02 6.86 0.11
N VAL A 91 -4.69 5.87 -0.74
CA VAL A 91 -5.65 5.24 -1.65
C VAL A 91 -5.71 3.75 -1.36
N ASP A 92 -6.86 3.28 -0.88
CA ASP A 92 -7.11 1.85 -0.69
C ASP A 92 -7.61 1.27 -2.01
N MET A 93 -6.76 0.47 -2.65
CA MET A 93 -7.12 -0.20 -3.89
C MET A 93 -7.89 -1.48 -3.59
N PRO A 94 -8.81 -1.88 -4.47
CA PRO A 94 -9.48 -3.15 -4.34
C PRO A 94 -8.48 -4.32 -4.20
N GLY A 95 -8.78 -5.31 -3.36
CA GLY A 95 -7.94 -6.51 -3.22
C GLY A 95 -7.98 -7.39 -4.47
N TYR A 96 -6.91 -8.03 -4.87
CA TYR A 96 -6.85 -8.94 -6.00
C TYR A 96 -6.81 -10.42 -5.57
N GLY A 97 -6.85 -11.34 -6.55
CA GLY A 97 -6.69 -12.78 -6.28
C GLY A 97 -7.95 -13.49 -5.78
N TYR A 98 -9.14 -13.00 -6.11
CA TYR A 98 -10.39 -13.67 -5.80
C TYR A 98 -10.68 -14.82 -6.77
N ALA A 99 -10.63 -16.04 -6.28
CA ALA A 99 -10.99 -17.23 -7.06
C ALA A 99 -12.50 -17.33 -7.38
N SER A 100 -13.35 -16.66 -6.59
CA SER A 100 -14.82 -16.78 -6.70
C SER A 100 -15.53 -15.57 -7.32
N ALA A 101 -14.80 -14.53 -7.77
CA ALA A 101 -15.43 -13.38 -8.41
C ALA A 101 -15.82 -13.69 -9.87
N PRO A 102 -16.98 -13.20 -10.36
CA PRO A 102 -17.34 -13.32 -11.77
C PRO A 102 -16.25 -12.70 -12.68
N LYS A 103 -15.94 -13.36 -13.81
CA LYS A 103 -14.88 -12.91 -14.74
C LYS A 103 -15.11 -11.47 -15.24
N THR A 104 -16.36 -11.09 -15.48
CA THR A 104 -16.74 -9.73 -15.92
C THR A 104 -16.39 -8.68 -14.85
N GLN A 105 -16.59 -9.01 -13.58
CA GLN A 105 -16.30 -8.16 -12.46
C GLN A 105 -14.78 -8.00 -12.24
N VAL A 106 -14.01 -9.07 -12.39
CA VAL A 106 -12.55 -9.04 -12.39
C VAL A 106 -12.02 -8.17 -13.52
N ALA A 107 -12.59 -8.25 -14.71
CA ALA A 107 -12.17 -7.48 -15.88
C ALA A 107 -12.42 -5.98 -15.72
N SER A 108 -13.60 -5.57 -15.24
CA SER A 108 -13.90 -4.14 -15.01
C SER A 108 -12.99 -3.52 -13.97
N TRP A 109 -12.73 -4.24 -12.95
CA TRP A 109 -11.86 -3.89 -11.84
C TRP A 109 -10.38 -3.81 -12.22
N THR A 110 -9.89 -4.78 -12.99
CA THR A 110 -8.53 -4.73 -13.56
C THR A 110 -8.36 -3.51 -14.46
N LYS A 111 -9.40 -3.18 -15.26
CA LYS A 111 -9.42 -1.99 -16.10
C LYS A 111 -9.32 -0.70 -15.27
N LEU A 112 -10.11 -0.56 -14.21
CA LEU A 112 -10.08 0.59 -13.31
C LEU A 112 -8.68 0.79 -12.71
N ILE A 113 -8.10 -0.28 -12.17
CA ILE A 113 -6.75 -0.23 -11.59
C ILE A 113 -5.72 0.19 -12.65
N HIS A 114 -5.75 -0.43 -13.82
CA HIS A 114 -4.79 -0.13 -14.89
C HIS A 114 -4.90 1.32 -15.36
N GLN A 115 -6.11 1.84 -15.53
CA GLN A 115 -6.34 3.24 -15.90
C GLN A 115 -5.88 4.21 -14.80
N PHE A 116 -6.15 3.88 -13.53
CA PHE A 116 -5.66 4.66 -12.38
C PHE A 116 -4.14 4.72 -12.35
N LEU A 117 -3.47 3.59 -12.51
CA LEU A 117 -2.00 3.52 -12.50
C LEU A 117 -1.38 4.33 -13.64
N LEU A 118 -1.96 4.31 -14.85
CA LEU A 118 -1.43 5.01 -16.02
C LEU A 118 -1.75 6.51 -16.03
N GLY A 119 -2.88 6.91 -15.48
CA GLY A 119 -3.41 8.27 -15.63
C GLY A 119 -3.28 9.17 -14.39
N ARG A 120 -2.89 8.65 -13.24
CA ARG A 120 -2.90 9.42 -11.99
C ARG A 120 -1.54 10.05 -11.69
N ALA A 121 -1.32 11.28 -12.17
CA ALA A 121 -0.05 11.99 -12.03
C ALA A 121 0.38 12.24 -10.56
N THR A 122 -0.58 12.33 -9.63
CA THR A 122 -0.33 12.50 -8.20
C THR A 122 0.06 11.22 -7.49
N LEU A 123 -0.10 10.04 -8.14
CA LEU A 123 0.30 8.75 -7.57
C LEU A 123 1.83 8.62 -7.54
N ALA A 124 2.40 8.72 -6.36
CA ALA A 124 3.83 8.70 -6.17
C ALA A 124 4.39 7.27 -5.98
N ARG A 125 3.63 6.41 -5.27
CA ARG A 125 4.06 5.02 -5.01
C ARG A 125 2.88 4.11 -4.69
N VAL A 126 2.99 2.84 -5.08
CA VAL A 126 2.11 1.77 -4.65
C VAL A 126 2.81 0.91 -3.60
N TYR A 127 2.24 0.77 -2.42
CA TYR A 127 2.68 -0.20 -1.42
C TYR A 127 1.98 -1.53 -1.70
N VAL A 128 2.75 -2.52 -2.15
CA VAL A 128 2.25 -3.86 -2.47
C VAL A 128 2.37 -4.75 -1.24
N LEU A 129 1.23 -5.10 -0.67
CA LEU A 129 1.14 -5.87 0.57
C LEU A 129 1.18 -7.36 0.28
N ILE A 130 2.11 -8.05 0.93
CA ILE A 130 2.31 -9.49 0.83
C ILE A 130 2.28 -10.09 2.24
N ASP A 131 1.52 -11.15 2.42
CA ASP A 131 1.46 -11.85 3.70
C ASP A 131 2.78 -12.58 3.96
N ALA A 132 3.48 -12.17 5.02
CA ALA A 132 4.80 -12.71 5.38
C ALA A 132 4.83 -14.23 5.59
N ARG A 133 3.68 -14.84 5.91
CA ARG A 133 3.54 -16.29 6.07
C ARG A 133 3.68 -17.06 4.75
N HIS A 134 3.45 -16.39 3.63
CA HIS A 134 3.33 -17.04 2.33
C HIS A 134 4.33 -16.54 1.29
N GLY A 135 4.94 -15.36 1.52
CA GLY A 135 5.81 -14.71 0.54
C GLY A 135 5.08 -14.35 -0.76
N VAL A 136 5.85 -14.01 -1.78
CA VAL A 136 5.37 -13.63 -3.11
C VAL A 136 4.76 -14.86 -3.81
N LYS A 137 3.54 -14.72 -4.32
CA LYS A 137 2.80 -15.74 -5.10
C LYS A 137 2.71 -15.33 -6.57
N ASP A 138 2.31 -16.25 -7.46
CA ASP A 138 2.18 -15.98 -8.89
C ASP A 138 1.25 -14.80 -9.19
N VAL A 139 0.12 -14.71 -8.47
CA VAL A 139 -0.82 -13.59 -8.59
C VAL A 139 -0.20 -12.24 -8.18
N ASP A 140 0.74 -12.24 -7.23
CA ASP A 140 1.48 -11.05 -6.85
C ASP A 140 2.47 -10.67 -7.97
N GLN A 141 3.14 -11.65 -8.58
CA GLN A 141 4.04 -11.44 -9.71
C GLN A 141 3.35 -10.75 -10.90
N ASP A 142 2.10 -11.09 -11.19
CA ASP A 142 1.35 -10.47 -12.27
C ASP A 142 1.02 -9.00 -11.96
N VAL A 143 0.76 -8.68 -10.69
CA VAL A 143 0.59 -7.29 -10.23
C VAL A 143 1.91 -6.52 -10.35
N LEU A 144 3.03 -7.09 -9.90
CA LEU A 144 4.35 -6.45 -10.01
C LEU A 144 4.71 -6.16 -11.48
N LYS A 145 4.48 -7.11 -12.39
CA LYS A 145 4.67 -6.91 -13.85
C LYS A 145 3.76 -5.79 -14.39
N THR A 146 2.55 -5.66 -13.89
CA THR A 146 1.63 -4.59 -14.29
C THR A 146 2.14 -3.22 -13.85
N LEU A 147 2.66 -3.12 -12.63
CA LEU A 147 3.27 -1.91 -12.11
C LEU A 147 4.53 -1.52 -12.90
N ASP A 148 5.39 -2.50 -13.24
CA ASP A 148 6.55 -2.27 -14.10
C ASP A 148 6.14 -1.72 -15.48
N LYS A 149 5.14 -2.34 -16.12
CA LYS A 149 4.63 -1.90 -17.44
C LYS A 149 4.00 -0.51 -17.39
N SER A 150 3.44 -0.13 -16.25
CA SER A 150 2.84 1.20 -16.04
C SER A 150 3.87 2.24 -15.58
N ALA A 151 5.14 1.86 -15.41
CA ALA A 151 6.22 2.69 -14.88
C ALA A 151 5.87 3.38 -13.54
N VAL A 152 5.06 2.71 -12.71
CA VAL A 152 4.64 3.21 -11.40
C VAL A 152 5.56 2.63 -10.34
N SER A 153 6.26 3.52 -9.60
CA SER A 153 7.08 3.10 -8.46
C SER A 153 6.26 2.33 -7.44
N TYR A 154 6.79 1.21 -6.95
CA TYR A 154 6.15 0.46 -5.89
C TYR A 154 7.16 -0.07 -4.86
N GLN A 155 6.69 -0.32 -3.65
CA GLN A 155 7.48 -0.89 -2.56
C GLN A 155 6.70 -2.04 -1.93
N VAL A 156 7.38 -3.16 -1.71
CA VAL A 156 6.77 -4.32 -1.06
C VAL A 156 6.77 -4.16 0.44
N VAL A 157 5.61 -4.49 1.04
CA VAL A 157 5.41 -4.51 2.49
C VAL A 157 4.97 -5.90 2.91
N LEU A 158 5.81 -6.61 3.65
CA LEU A 158 5.45 -7.86 4.28
C LEU A 158 4.56 -7.59 5.50
N THR A 159 3.35 -8.13 5.48
CA THR A 159 2.36 -7.97 6.56
C THR A 159 2.31 -9.20 7.45
N LYS A 160 1.72 -9.07 8.66
CA LYS A 160 1.51 -10.16 9.62
C LYS A 160 2.82 -10.82 10.08
N ALA A 161 3.89 -10.05 10.20
CA ALA A 161 5.20 -10.54 10.62
C ALA A 161 5.17 -11.18 12.02
N ASP A 162 4.23 -10.77 12.86
CA ASP A 162 3.98 -11.35 14.18
C ASP A 162 3.54 -12.84 14.15
N GLN A 163 3.16 -13.34 12.98
CA GLN A 163 2.71 -14.71 12.77
C GLN A 163 3.76 -15.62 12.13
N VAL A 164 4.99 -15.14 11.99
CA VAL A 164 6.10 -15.85 11.34
C VAL A 164 7.28 -15.94 12.30
N LYS A 165 7.96 -17.08 12.35
CA LYS A 165 9.19 -17.23 13.14
C LYS A 165 10.33 -16.43 12.52
N THR A 166 11.24 -15.91 13.34
CA THR A 166 12.33 -15.03 12.89
C THR A 166 13.11 -15.58 11.70
N ALA A 167 13.58 -16.83 11.78
CA ALA A 167 14.35 -17.44 10.70
C ALA A 167 13.57 -17.61 9.39
N GLU A 168 12.27 -17.88 9.48
CA GLU A 168 11.39 -17.96 8.31
C GLU A 168 11.10 -16.57 7.73
N LEU A 169 10.93 -15.57 8.58
CA LEU A 169 10.76 -14.18 8.16
C LEU A 169 11.99 -13.66 7.43
N GLU A 170 13.18 -13.89 7.95
CA GLU A 170 14.46 -13.54 7.31
C GLU A 170 14.57 -14.15 5.91
N LYS A 171 14.29 -15.45 5.81
CA LYS A 171 14.25 -16.17 4.53
C LYS A 171 13.25 -15.54 3.55
N ASN A 172 12.05 -15.19 4.01
CA ASN A 172 11.01 -14.59 3.17
C ASN A 172 11.39 -13.17 2.72
N ILE A 173 12.07 -12.40 3.55
CA ILE A 173 12.63 -11.08 3.18
C ILE A 173 13.67 -11.26 2.08
N GLU A 174 14.63 -12.16 2.27
CA GLU A 174 15.70 -12.44 1.31
C GLU A 174 15.14 -12.89 -0.05
N GLN A 175 14.22 -13.85 -0.06
CA GLN A 175 13.56 -14.32 -1.27
C GLN A 175 12.75 -13.23 -1.98
N THR A 176 12.06 -12.39 -1.22
CA THR A 176 11.30 -11.25 -1.76
C THR A 176 12.23 -10.24 -2.39
N THR A 177 13.31 -9.86 -1.69
CA THR A 177 14.31 -8.92 -2.20
C THR A 177 14.97 -9.43 -3.48
N ALA A 178 15.34 -10.72 -3.52
CA ALA A 178 15.90 -11.35 -4.71
C ALA A 178 14.91 -11.37 -5.90
N ALA A 179 13.63 -11.58 -5.63
CA ALA A 179 12.59 -11.50 -6.66
C ALA A 179 12.46 -10.07 -7.22
N LEU A 180 12.48 -9.06 -6.36
CA LEU A 180 12.35 -7.65 -6.74
C LEU A 180 13.52 -7.12 -7.57
N ALA A 181 14.71 -7.70 -7.47
CA ALA A 181 15.86 -7.31 -8.27
C ALA A 181 15.63 -7.39 -9.79
N LYS A 182 14.60 -8.14 -10.23
CA LYS A 182 14.21 -8.29 -11.64
C LYS A 182 13.12 -7.30 -12.08
N HIS A 183 12.67 -6.44 -11.18
CA HIS A 183 11.54 -5.54 -11.39
C HIS A 183 12.02 -4.07 -11.40
N PRO A 184 12.05 -3.39 -12.56
CA PRO A 184 12.67 -2.06 -12.68
C PRO A 184 11.92 -0.95 -11.94
N ALA A 185 10.61 -1.08 -11.70
CA ALA A 185 9.83 -0.09 -10.96
C ALA A 185 9.79 -0.37 -9.45
N ALA A 186 10.37 -1.49 -9.00
CA ALA A 186 10.40 -1.84 -7.58
C ALA A 186 11.39 -0.97 -6.79
N PHE A 187 10.93 -0.40 -5.68
CA PHE A 187 11.84 0.16 -4.69
C PHE A 187 12.58 -0.99 -3.99
N PRO A 188 13.92 -0.92 -3.85
CA PRO A 188 14.73 -2.09 -3.48
C PRO A 188 14.56 -2.53 -2.04
N GLU A 189 14.04 -1.67 -1.17
CA GLU A 189 13.85 -1.97 0.25
C GLU A 189 12.49 -2.64 0.50
N VAL A 190 12.50 -3.81 1.15
CA VAL A 190 11.30 -4.50 1.63
C VAL A 190 11.00 -4.06 3.05
N LEU A 191 9.79 -3.54 3.28
CA LEU A 191 9.32 -3.20 4.62
C LEU A 191 8.62 -4.40 5.27
N VAL A 192 8.79 -4.53 6.57
CA VAL A 192 8.20 -5.63 7.38
C VAL A 192 7.28 -5.03 8.43
N THR A 193 6.03 -5.47 8.48
CA THR A 193 5.03 -4.85 9.34
C THR A 193 4.15 -5.86 10.07
N SER A 194 3.65 -5.44 11.22
CA SER A 194 2.53 -6.09 11.92
C SER A 194 1.55 -5.02 12.42
N SER A 195 0.35 -5.04 11.86
CA SER A 195 -0.73 -4.16 12.34
C SER A 195 -1.17 -4.49 13.77
N ARG A 196 -0.89 -5.71 14.23
CA ARG A 196 -1.27 -6.18 15.58
C ARG A 196 -0.32 -5.67 16.65
N SER A 197 0.99 -5.78 16.40
CA SER A 197 2.02 -5.36 17.37
C SER A 197 2.48 -3.92 17.19
N GLY A 198 2.19 -3.30 16.03
CA GLY A 198 2.72 -1.99 15.65
C GLY A 198 4.14 -2.02 15.09
N ALA A 199 4.78 -3.20 15.01
CA ALA A 199 6.12 -3.32 14.45
C ALA A 199 6.14 -2.88 12.96
N GLY A 200 7.18 -2.14 12.56
CA GLY A 200 7.37 -1.63 11.20
C GLY A 200 6.47 -0.44 10.82
N MET A 201 5.54 -0.01 11.70
CA MET A 201 4.70 1.16 11.42
C MET A 201 5.49 2.47 11.40
N PRO A 202 6.45 2.71 12.31
CA PRO A 202 7.30 3.90 12.25
C PRO A 202 8.08 4.00 10.94
N GLU A 203 8.67 2.90 10.49
CA GLU A 203 9.46 2.81 9.26
C GLU A 203 8.61 3.04 8.01
N LEU A 204 7.40 2.46 7.96
CA LEU A 204 6.48 2.67 6.85
C LEU A 204 5.98 4.12 6.80
N ARG A 205 5.69 4.75 7.94
CA ARG A 205 5.36 6.19 8.02
C ARG A 205 6.53 7.06 7.55
N ALA A 206 7.75 6.76 7.99
CA ALA A 206 8.96 7.46 7.57
C ALA A 206 9.21 7.36 6.06
N ALA A 207 8.97 6.18 5.46
CA ALA A 207 9.06 6.00 4.01
C ALA A 207 8.08 6.89 3.23
N MET A 208 6.87 7.10 3.75
CA MET A 208 5.89 8.01 3.15
C MET A 208 6.27 9.49 3.31
N VAL A 209 6.82 9.88 4.45
CA VAL A 209 7.33 11.25 4.66
C VAL A 209 8.51 11.53 3.74
N ARG A 210 9.42 10.58 3.59
CA ARG A 210 10.52 10.69 2.62
C ARG A 210 10.00 10.95 1.21
N LEU A 211 8.97 10.19 0.80
CA LEU A 211 8.35 10.35 -0.51
C LEU A 211 7.71 11.73 -0.69
N LEU A 212 7.13 12.31 0.38
CA LEU A 212 6.62 13.68 0.35
C LEU A 212 7.76 14.68 0.10
N HIS A 213 8.89 14.54 0.79
CA HIS A 213 10.05 15.43 0.61
C HIS A 213 10.65 15.31 -0.80
N GLU A 214 10.60 14.13 -1.42
CA GLU A 214 11.07 13.90 -2.80
C GLU A 214 10.14 14.54 -3.87
N ARG A 215 8.90 14.85 -3.51
CA ARG A 215 7.86 15.36 -4.41
C ARG A 215 7.48 16.83 -4.16
N ALA A 216 8.00 17.42 -3.06
CA ALA A 216 7.86 18.85 -2.77
C ALA A 216 8.85 19.66 -3.61
#